data_d570b0f2a521d8d732d6e42920668f12
#
_entry.id   d570b0f2a521d8d732d6e42920668f12
#
_cell.length_a   1.000
_cell.length_b   1.000
_cell.length_c   1.000
_cell.angle_alpha   90.00
_cell.angle_beta   90.00
_cell.angle_gamma   90.00
#
_symmetry.space_group_name_H-M   'P 1'
#
loop_
_entity.id
_entity.type
_entity.pdbx_description
1 polymer ?
#
loop_
_entity_poly.entity_id
_entity_poly.type
_entity_poly.pdbx_seq_one_letter_code
_entity_poly.pdbx_strand_id
1 'polypeptide(L)'
;KKFCIVLLGLWGILNLVPRMYGTGDSPLYVTLGAGWNERYNAGAVLNLHPGKFHINAKYNYRREYRERSFSKSTATAKNRTEMNNNATARPDVHVADMKVDYDLSAKDRITVHGLYHLMDYSRYGRINNRVFNPKGEQMKYVIRNRYNDQRQEAYAAEAYWNHEISE
;
A
#
# COMPACT_ATOMS: atom_id res chain seq x y z
N LYS A 1 -5.62 -27.03 16.46
CA LYS A 1 -5.43 -25.79 15.66
C LYS A 1 -6.55 -24.85 16.07
N LYS A 2 -6.23 -23.80 16.83
CA LYS A 2 -7.22 -22.77 17.19
C LYS A 2 -6.96 -21.56 16.30
N PHE A 3 -7.94 -21.20 15.47
CA PHE A 3 -7.93 -19.94 14.74
C PHE A 3 -8.52 -18.86 15.64
N CYS A 4 -7.86 -17.73 15.78
CA CYS A 4 -8.44 -16.56 16.42
C CYS A 4 -8.88 -15.62 15.30
N ILE A 5 -10.19 -15.49 15.13
CA ILE A 5 -10.77 -14.53 14.19
C ILE A 5 -11.10 -13.29 15.01
N VAL A 6 -10.39 -12.19 14.76
CA VAL A 6 -10.72 -10.89 15.36
C VAL A 6 -11.55 -10.12 14.35
N LEU A 7 -12.86 -10.08 14.59
CA LEU A 7 -13.79 -9.23 13.85
C LEU A 7 -13.74 -7.82 14.45
N LEU A 8 -13.00 -6.93 13.85
CA LEU A 8 -13.11 -5.50 14.09
C LEU A 8 -14.13 -4.92 13.11
N GLY A 9 -15.39 -5.10 13.44
CA GLY A 9 -16.50 -4.67 12.61
C GLY A 9 -17.13 -3.36 13.10
N LEU A 10 -16.52 -2.25 12.72
CA LEU A 10 -17.24 -0.99 12.51
C LEU A 10 -16.63 -0.42 11.22
N TRP A 11 -17.41 -0.40 10.13
CA TRP A 11 -17.03 0.05 8.79
C TRP A 11 -16.54 -1.02 7.78
N GLY A 12 -16.96 -2.27 7.91
CA GLY A 12 -16.85 -3.26 6.82
C GLY A 12 -15.44 -3.74 6.46
N ILE A 13 -14.51 -3.76 7.42
CA ILE A 13 -13.18 -4.36 7.26
C ILE A 13 -13.15 -5.67 8.03
N LEU A 14 -12.95 -6.78 7.31
CA LEU A 14 -12.71 -8.09 7.90
C LEU A 14 -11.20 -8.33 7.93
N ASN A 15 -10.60 -8.37 9.12
CA ASN A 15 -9.22 -8.79 9.30
C ASN A 15 -9.19 -10.20 9.90
N LEU A 16 -8.67 -11.15 9.13
CA LEU A 16 -8.40 -12.50 9.58
C LEU A 16 -6.92 -12.60 9.97
N VAL A 17 -6.65 -12.77 11.25
CA VAL A 17 -5.29 -13.00 11.76
C VAL A 17 -5.24 -14.42 12.32
N PRO A 18 -4.86 -15.42 11.53
CA PRO A 18 -4.64 -16.76 12.06
C PRO A 18 -3.39 -16.76 12.95
N ARG A 19 -3.56 -16.89 14.25
CA ARG A 19 -2.46 -17.08 15.19
C ARG A 19 -2.18 -18.58 15.29
N MET A 20 -1.12 -19.03 14.64
CA MET A 20 -0.65 -20.41 14.81
C MET A 20 0.23 -20.45 16.06
N TYR A 21 -0.29 -21.03 17.14
CA TYR A 21 0.53 -21.46 18.27
C TYR A 21 1.12 -22.83 17.91
N GLY A 22 2.39 -22.87 17.54
CA GLY A 22 3.17 -24.09 17.44
C GLY A 22 4.24 -24.10 18.54
N THR A 23 4.46 -25.24 19.14
CA THR A 23 5.56 -25.51 20.09
C THR A 23 6.90 -25.66 19.36
N GLY A 24 7.17 -24.87 18.36
CA GLY A 24 8.40 -24.88 17.57
C GLY A 24 8.63 -23.49 16.99
N ASP A 25 9.88 -23.16 16.85
CA ASP A 25 10.52 -21.86 16.71
C ASP A 25 10.17 -20.99 15.48
N SER A 26 9.03 -21.17 14.83
CA SER A 26 8.77 -20.42 13.59
C SER A 26 7.31 -20.00 13.45
N PRO A 27 6.89 -18.89 14.07
CA PRO A 27 5.56 -18.37 13.84
C PRO A 27 5.43 -17.79 12.42
N LEU A 28 4.54 -18.35 11.65
CA LEU A 28 3.99 -17.73 10.44
C LEU A 28 2.75 -16.95 10.83
N TYR A 29 2.74 -15.66 10.53
CA TYR A 29 1.57 -14.78 10.68
C TYR A 29 1.04 -14.43 9.30
N VAL A 30 -0.26 -14.61 9.09
CA VAL A 30 -0.94 -14.21 7.87
C VAL A 30 -2.06 -13.26 8.22
N THR A 31 -2.17 -12.17 7.50
CA THR A 31 -3.22 -11.17 7.65
C THR A 31 -3.97 -11.07 6.32
N LEU A 32 -5.29 -11.13 6.36
CA LEU A 32 -6.14 -10.90 5.22
C LEU A 32 -7.19 -9.86 5.61
N GLY A 33 -7.44 -8.92 4.73
CA GLY A 33 -8.44 -7.90 4.94
C GLY A 33 -9.17 -7.59 3.64
N ALA A 34 -10.47 -7.37 3.76
CA ALA A 34 -11.32 -6.91 2.69
C ALA A 34 -12.19 -5.77 3.21
N GLY A 35 -12.39 -4.75 2.40
CA GLY A 35 -13.18 -3.60 2.74
C GLY A 35 -14.09 -3.18 1.58
N TRP A 36 -14.97 -2.25 1.85
CA TRP A 36 -15.84 -1.66 0.84
C TRP A 36 -15.03 -0.97 -0.27
N ASN A 37 -15.56 -0.92 -1.49
CA ASN A 37 -14.95 -0.30 -2.66
C ASN A 37 -13.58 -0.88 -3.05
N GLU A 38 -13.51 -2.17 -3.33
CA GLU A 38 -12.31 -2.84 -3.85
C GLU A 38 -11.05 -2.61 -2.98
N ARG A 39 -11.21 -2.55 -1.65
CA ARG A 39 -10.09 -2.45 -0.72
C ARG A 39 -9.74 -3.83 -0.21
N TYR A 40 -8.53 -4.26 -0.52
CA TYR A 40 -8.00 -5.56 -0.10
C TYR A 40 -6.61 -5.38 0.49
N ASN A 41 -6.31 -6.17 1.49
CA ASN A 41 -4.95 -6.31 1.97
C ASN A 41 -4.66 -7.77 2.30
N ALA A 42 -3.45 -8.19 2.01
CA ALA A 42 -2.91 -9.48 2.41
C ALA A 42 -1.48 -9.28 2.91
N GLY A 43 -1.15 -9.89 4.03
CA GLY A 43 0.18 -9.82 4.61
C GLY A 43 0.61 -11.17 5.15
N ALA A 44 1.90 -11.43 5.08
CA ALA A 44 2.52 -12.59 5.71
C ALA A 44 3.82 -12.17 6.38
N VAL A 45 4.09 -12.72 7.55
CA VAL A 45 5.36 -12.59 8.26
C VAL A 45 5.83 -13.98 8.64
N LEU A 46 7.04 -14.32 8.24
CA LEU A 46 7.68 -15.60 8.49
C LEU A 46 8.95 -15.37 9.29
N ASN A 47 9.09 -16.05 10.43
CA ASN A 47 10.31 -16.07 11.22
C ASN A 47 10.81 -17.50 11.33
N LEU A 48 12.02 -17.78 10.83
CA LEU A 48 12.64 -19.09 10.85
C LEU A 48 14.00 -19.01 11.55
N HIS A 49 14.32 -20.04 12.32
CA HIS A 49 15.61 -20.17 13.03
C HIS A 49 16.24 -21.56 12.76
N PRO A 50 16.58 -21.90 11.50
CA PRO A 50 17.22 -23.16 11.20
C PRO A 50 18.72 -23.12 11.54
N GLY A 51 19.12 -23.69 12.69
CA GLY A 51 20.52 -23.77 13.12
C GLY A 51 21.13 -22.38 13.36
N LYS A 52 22.09 -21.99 12.53
CA LYS A 52 22.80 -20.71 12.61
C LYS A 52 22.12 -19.57 11.85
N PHE A 53 21.01 -19.84 11.20
CA PHE A 53 20.28 -18.83 10.42
C PHE A 53 19.10 -18.27 11.22
N HIS A 54 18.93 -16.96 11.13
CA HIS A 54 17.72 -16.25 11.56
C HIS A 54 17.13 -15.55 10.34
N ILE A 55 15.99 -15.99 9.89
CA ILE A 55 15.33 -15.49 8.69
C ILE A 55 14.04 -14.80 9.10
N ASN A 56 13.92 -13.52 8.78
CA ASN A 56 12.68 -12.76 8.91
C ASN A 56 12.26 -12.32 7.52
N ALA A 57 11.13 -12.81 7.05
CA ALA A 57 10.56 -12.42 5.76
C ALA A 57 9.17 -11.86 5.97
N LYS A 58 8.89 -10.73 5.32
CA LYS A 58 7.61 -10.03 5.37
C LYS A 58 7.16 -9.73 3.96
N TYR A 59 5.89 -9.95 3.71
CA TYR A 59 5.26 -9.55 2.49
C TYR A 59 3.93 -8.87 2.81
N ASN A 60 3.65 -7.77 2.13
CA ASN A 60 2.38 -7.06 2.25
C ASN A 60 1.89 -6.65 0.87
N TYR A 61 0.65 -6.99 0.60
CA TYR A 61 -0.10 -6.54 -0.56
C TYR A 61 -1.25 -5.66 -0.09
N ARG A 62 -1.48 -4.55 -0.79
CA ARG A 62 -2.60 -3.65 -0.53
C ARG A 62 -3.14 -3.10 -1.84
N ARG A 63 -4.44 -3.31 -2.06
CA ARG A 63 -5.22 -2.64 -3.09
C ARG A 63 -6.16 -1.64 -2.45
N GLU A 64 -6.20 -0.44 -2.99
CA GLU A 64 -7.10 0.60 -2.53
C GLU A 64 -7.94 1.15 -3.70
N TYR A 65 -9.15 1.53 -3.39
CA TYR A 65 -9.96 2.39 -4.24
C TYR A 65 -10.04 3.77 -3.62
N ARG A 66 -9.61 4.77 -4.35
CA ARG A 66 -9.64 6.17 -3.93
C ARG A 66 -10.51 6.96 -4.87
N GLU A 67 -11.50 7.63 -4.32
CA GLU A 67 -12.33 8.58 -5.04
C GLU A 67 -12.04 9.99 -4.53
N ARG A 68 -11.89 10.90 -5.46
CA ARG A 68 -11.65 12.31 -5.15
C ARG A 68 -12.53 13.18 -6.04
N SER A 69 -13.37 13.97 -5.40
CA SER A 69 -14.23 14.96 -6.06
C SER A 69 -13.78 16.37 -5.67
N PHE A 70 -13.71 17.24 -6.65
CA PHE A 70 -13.32 18.63 -6.43
C PHE A 70 -14.15 19.52 -7.36
N SER A 71 -14.76 20.57 -6.79
CA SER A 71 -15.53 21.59 -7.49
C SER A 71 -14.92 22.97 -7.26
N LYS A 72 -14.79 23.73 -8.32
CA LYS A 72 -14.33 25.12 -8.27
C LYS A 72 -15.25 26.01 -9.10
N SER A 73 -15.67 27.12 -8.54
CA SER A 73 -16.35 28.19 -9.26
C SER A 73 -15.48 29.45 -9.23
N THR A 74 -15.33 30.09 -10.38
CA THR A 74 -14.57 31.33 -10.52
C THR A 74 -15.43 32.31 -11.31
N ALA A 75 -15.72 33.46 -10.74
CA ALA A 75 -16.47 34.51 -11.39
C ALA A 75 -15.57 35.73 -11.69
N THR A 76 -15.72 36.27 -12.88
CA THR A 76 -15.14 37.55 -13.32
C THR A 76 -16.27 38.46 -13.78
N ALA A 77 -15.99 39.74 -14.03
CA ALA A 77 -16.98 40.68 -14.56
C ALA A 77 -17.62 40.23 -15.87
N LYS A 78 -16.93 39.37 -16.66
CA LYS A 78 -17.37 38.91 -17.99
C LYS A 78 -17.93 37.49 -18.01
N ASN A 79 -17.44 36.62 -17.14
CA ASN A 79 -17.75 35.20 -17.21
C ASN A 79 -17.73 34.55 -15.81
N ARG A 80 -18.56 33.51 -15.65
CA ARG A 80 -18.48 32.56 -14.53
C ARG A 80 -18.07 31.19 -15.07
N THR A 81 -17.02 30.62 -14.51
CA THR A 81 -16.55 29.30 -14.86
C THR A 81 -16.78 28.33 -13.69
N GLU A 82 -17.42 27.23 -13.97
CA GLU A 82 -17.65 26.12 -13.03
C GLU A 82 -16.86 24.91 -13.52
N MET A 83 -16.04 24.37 -12.64
CA MET A 83 -15.23 23.18 -12.89
C MET A 83 -15.58 22.10 -11.87
N ASN A 84 -15.98 20.94 -12.35
CA ASN A 84 -16.14 19.73 -11.55
C ASN A 84 -15.14 18.69 -12.02
N ASN A 85 -14.33 18.21 -11.09
CA ASN A 85 -13.34 17.19 -11.34
C ASN A 85 -13.63 15.98 -10.45
N ASN A 86 -13.94 14.86 -11.08
CA ASN A 86 -14.12 13.57 -10.41
C ASN A 86 -12.99 12.66 -10.85
N ALA A 87 -12.25 12.12 -9.91
CA ALA A 87 -11.14 11.22 -10.19
C ALA A 87 -11.24 9.99 -9.31
N THR A 88 -10.99 8.84 -9.93
CA THR A 88 -10.85 7.56 -9.26
C THR A 88 -9.41 7.07 -9.43
N ALA A 89 -8.87 6.43 -8.41
CA ALA A 89 -7.54 5.84 -8.46
C ALA A 89 -7.55 4.47 -7.79
N ARG A 90 -6.81 3.55 -8.36
CA ARG A 90 -6.67 2.17 -7.88
C ARG A 90 -5.17 1.84 -7.74
N PRO A 91 -4.54 2.22 -6.62
CA PRO A 91 -3.19 1.79 -6.33
C PRO A 91 -3.18 0.33 -5.87
N ASP A 92 -2.31 -0.46 -6.50
CA ASP A 92 -1.89 -1.79 -6.07
C ASP A 92 -0.46 -1.68 -5.56
N VAL A 93 -0.25 -2.02 -4.28
CA VAL A 93 1.05 -1.87 -3.61
C VAL A 93 1.52 -3.21 -3.10
N HIS A 94 2.74 -3.57 -3.46
CA HIS A 94 3.45 -4.75 -2.97
C HIS A 94 4.69 -4.31 -2.22
N VAL A 95 4.89 -4.84 -1.03
CA VAL A 95 6.11 -4.62 -0.25
C VAL A 95 6.62 -5.98 0.21
N ALA A 96 7.85 -6.28 -0.12
CA ALA A 96 8.57 -7.44 0.38
C ALA A 96 9.81 -6.97 1.14
N ASP A 97 10.03 -7.51 2.32
CA ASP A 97 11.15 -7.23 3.21
C ASP A 97 11.71 -8.57 3.69
N MET A 98 13.01 -8.78 3.54
CA MET A 98 13.66 -10.01 3.96
C MET A 98 15.00 -9.71 4.62
N LYS A 99 15.14 -10.18 5.84
CA LYS A 99 16.38 -10.12 6.61
C LYS A 99 16.86 -11.53 6.92
N VAL A 100 18.13 -11.79 6.63
CA VAL A 100 18.79 -13.04 6.93
C VAL A 100 20.03 -12.74 7.77
N ASP A 101 20.04 -13.23 9.00
CA ASP A 101 21.21 -13.21 9.86
C ASP A 101 21.85 -14.61 9.85
N TYR A 102 23.18 -14.67 9.77
CA TYR A 102 23.95 -15.90 9.86
C TYR A 102 25.03 -15.78 10.94
N ASP A 103 24.93 -16.63 11.95
CA ASP A 103 25.90 -16.71 13.04
C ASP A 103 27.12 -17.54 12.60
N LEU A 104 28.20 -16.86 12.17
CA LEU A 104 29.47 -17.51 11.83
C LEU A 104 30.11 -18.15 13.07
N SER A 105 30.14 -17.39 14.17
CA SER A 105 30.66 -17.81 15.46
C SER A 105 29.82 -17.21 16.59
N ALA A 106 30.17 -17.45 17.84
CA ALA A 106 29.52 -16.83 18.99
C ALA A 106 29.69 -15.29 19.02
N LYS A 107 30.69 -14.76 18.30
CA LYS A 107 31.03 -13.33 18.26
C LYS A 107 30.78 -12.67 16.89
N ASP A 108 30.56 -13.48 15.86
CA ASP A 108 30.50 -12.98 14.49
C ASP A 108 29.16 -13.28 13.88
N ARG A 109 28.50 -12.25 13.34
CA ARG A 109 27.24 -12.36 12.62
C ARG A 109 27.30 -11.58 11.32
N ILE A 110 26.88 -12.22 10.24
CA ILE A 110 26.61 -11.57 8.94
C ILE A 110 25.10 -11.36 8.81
N THR A 111 24.71 -10.16 8.43
CA THR A 111 23.33 -9.82 8.12
C THR A 111 23.22 -9.39 6.67
N VAL A 112 22.22 -9.93 5.98
CA VAL A 112 21.79 -9.48 4.65
C VAL A 112 20.35 -9.05 4.76
N HIS A 113 20.03 -7.86 4.26
CA HIS A 113 18.69 -7.33 4.26
C HIS A 113 18.33 -6.85 2.86
N GLY A 114 17.14 -7.18 2.40
CA GLY A 114 16.60 -6.78 1.12
C GLY A 114 15.19 -6.23 1.26
N LEU A 115 14.92 -5.12 0.57
CA LEU A 115 13.61 -4.48 0.47
C LEU A 115 13.20 -4.35 -0.99
N TYR A 116 11.98 -4.71 -1.28
CA TYR A 116 11.34 -4.48 -2.57
C TYR A 116 9.99 -3.80 -2.39
N HIS A 117 9.75 -2.75 -3.14
CA HIS A 117 8.50 -2.02 -3.19
C HIS A 117 8.06 -1.87 -4.64
N LEU A 118 6.84 -2.28 -4.94
CA LEU A 118 6.17 -2.08 -6.22
C LEU A 118 4.85 -1.37 -5.97
N MET A 119 4.58 -0.32 -6.72
CA MET A 119 3.27 0.32 -6.78
C MET A 119 2.84 0.49 -8.24
N ASP A 120 1.75 -0.18 -8.60
CA ASP A 120 1.00 0.08 -9.82
C ASP A 120 -0.16 1.01 -9.49
N TYR A 121 -0.25 2.12 -10.20
CA TYR A 121 -1.21 3.16 -9.94
C TYR A 121 -1.93 3.55 -11.21
N SER A 122 -3.20 3.19 -11.31
CA SER A 122 -4.10 3.64 -12.37
C SER A 122 -5.04 4.72 -11.86
N ARG A 123 -5.09 5.83 -12.58
CA ARG A 123 -5.98 6.95 -12.27
C ARG A 123 -6.79 7.35 -13.49
N TYR A 124 -8.10 7.42 -13.30
CA TYR A 124 -9.02 8.02 -14.25
C TYR A 124 -9.61 9.29 -13.66
N GLY A 125 -9.63 10.38 -14.42
CA GLY A 125 -10.23 11.65 -14.02
C GLY A 125 -11.10 12.22 -15.12
N ARG A 126 -12.28 12.73 -14.76
CA ARG A 126 -13.17 13.46 -15.65
C ARG A 126 -13.37 14.87 -15.12
N ILE A 127 -13.00 15.85 -15.95
CA ILE A 127 -13.14 17.27 -15.66
C ILE A 127 -14.23 17.84 -16.56
N ASN A 128 -15.26 18.39 -15.95
CA ASN A 128 -16.33 19.11 -16.64
C ASN A 128 -16.14 20.60 -16.38
N ASN A 129 -15.96 21.38 -17.44
CA ASN A 129 -15.88 22.85 -17.36
C ASN A 129 -17.08 23.46 -18.06
N ARG A 130 -17.79 24.32 -17.34
CA ARG A 130 -18.89 25.11 -17.87
C ARG A 130 -18.55 26.59 -17.74
N VAL A 131 -18.77 27.34 -18.81
CA VAL A 131 -18.57 28.78 -18.84
C VAL A 131 -19.90 29.46 -19.11
N PHE A 132 -20.26 30.40 -18.26
CA PHE A 132 -21.49 31.18 -18.32
C PHE A 132 -21.19 32.64 -18.57
N ASN A 133 -22.05 33.34 -19.30
CA ASN A 133 -22.02 34.79 -19.44
C ASN A 133 -22.60 35.48 -18.18
N PRO A 134 -22.56 36.84 -18.08
CA PRO A 134 -23.14 37.55 -16.93
C PRO A 134 -24.65 37.36 -16.79
N LYS A 135 -25.35 36.96 -17.86
CA LYS A 135 -26.80 36.70 -17.83
C LYS A 135 -27.13 35.27 -17.36
N GLY A 136 -26.12 34.46 -17.09
CA GLY A 136 -26.27 33.08 -16.64
C GLY A 136 -26.47 32.05 -17.76
N GLU A 137 -26.33 32.45 -19.04
CA GLU A 137 -26.44 31.54 -20.17
C GLU A 137 -25.12 30.77 -20.35
N GLN A 138 -25.21 29.45 -20.59
CA GLN A 138 -24.04 28.61 -20.81
C GLN A 138 -23.45 28.86 -22.19
N MET A 139 -22.26 29.42 -22.23
CA MET A 139 -21.54 29.72 -23.46
C MET A 139 -20.66 28.57 -23.94
N LYS A 140 -20.11 27.80 -22.99
CA LYS A 140 -19.16 26.72 -23.32
C LYS A 140 -19.28 25.59 -22.34
N TYR A 141 -19.19 24.38 -22.87
CA TYR A 141 -19.08 23.15 -22.08
C TYR A 141 -17.95 22.30 -22.64
N VAL A 142 -16.99 21.94 -21.77
CA VAL A 142 -15.84 21.14 -22.14
C VAL A 142 -15.71 19.97 -21.18
N ILE A 143 -15.63 18.77 -21.72
CA ILE A 143 -15.31 17.56 -20.97
C ILE A 143 -13.87 17.18 -21.30
N ARG A 144 -13.07 16.95 -20.27
CA ARG A 144 -11.71 16.43 -20.40
C ARG A 144 -11.57 15.16 -19.59
N ASN A 145 -11.24 14.08 -20.26
CA ASN A 145 -10.88 12.82 -19.60
C ASN A 145 -9.36 12.75 -19.45
N ARG A 146 -8.89 12.30 -18.29
CA ARG A 146 -7.48 12.09 -17.98
C ARG A 146 -7.29 10.64 -17.57
N TYR A 147 -6.31 10.00 -18.18
CA TYR A 147 -5.83 8.67 -17.83
C TYR A 147 -4.38 8.84 -17.40
N ASN A 148 -4.02 8.24 -16.29
CA ASN A 148 -2.64 8.22 -15.82
C ASN A 148 -2.38 6.85 -15.21
N ASP A 149 -1.50 6.10 -15.85
CA ASP A 149 -0.97 4.84 -15.39
C ASP A 149 0.49 5.06 -15.03
N GLN A 150 0.86 4.68 -13.81
CA GLN A 150 2.19 4.87 -13.28
C GLN A 150 2.61 3.60 -12.55
N ARG A 151 3.80 3.14 -12.86
CA ARG A 151 4.48 2.07 -12.13
C ARG A 151 5.70 2.65 -11.43
N GLN A 152 5.82 2.36 -10.16
CA GLN A 152 6.96 2.73 -9.33
C GLN A 152 7.56 1.46 -8.73
N GLU A 153 8.84 1.27 -8.96
CA GLU A 153 9.62 0.19 -8.36
C GLU A 153 10.76 0.80 -7.55
N ALA A 154 10.96 0.28 -6.36
CA ALA A 154 12.11 0.60 -5.54
C ALA A 154 12.63 -0.69 -4.90
N TYR A 155 13.93 -0.83 -4.87
CA TYR A 155 14.60 -1.92 -4.19
C TYR A 155 15.84 -1.41 -3.48
N ALA A 156 16.14 -2.02 -2.36
CA ALA A 156 17.35 -1.77 -1.60
C ALA A 156 17.90 -3.10 -1.12
N ALA A 157 19.21 -3.22 -1.06
CA ALA A 157 19.90 -4.35 -0.47
C ALA A 157 21.08 -3.84 0.32
N GLU A 158 21.30 -4.40 1.51
CA GLU A 158 22.42 -4.10 2.37
C GLU A 158 22.97 -5.37 3.00
N ALA A 159 24.27 -5.39 3.25
CA ALA A 159 24.93 -6.46 3.97
C ALA A 159 25.94 -5.85 4.95
N TYR A 160 25.97 -6.39 6.14
CA TYR A 160 26.93 -5.96 7.16
C TYR A 160 27.39 -7.12 8.03
N TRP A 161 28.58 -6.98 8.58
CA TRP A 161 29.17 -7.91 9.50
C TRP A 161 29.31 -7.25 10.87
N ASN A 162 28.87 -7.95 11.89
CA ASN A 162 29.01 -7.55 13.29
C ASN A 162 30.00 -8.49 13.97
N HIS A 163 30.97 -7.91 14.65
CA HIS A 163 31.94 -8.61 15.50
C HIS A 163 31.86 -8.09 16.92
N GLU A 164 31.62 -8.97 17.87
CA GLU A 164 31.61 -8.65 19.29
C GLU A 164 33.03 -8.73 19.85
N ILE A 165 33.56 -7.58 20.25
CA ILE A 165 34.85 -7.48 20.90
C ILE A 165 34.60 -7.69 22.40
N SER A 166 35.06 -8.84 22.95
CA SER A 166 35.06 -9.04 24.41
C SER A 166 36.25 -8.32 25.03
N GLU A 167 36.00 -7.49 26.05
CA GLU A 167 37.03 -7.05 26.98
C GLU A 167 37.64 -8.22 27.78
#